data_44ed244b8a41b74d50fec1b0c25ca793
#
_entry.id   44ed244b8a41b74d50fec1b0c25ca793
#
_cell.length_a   1.000
_cell.length_b   1.000
_cell.length_c   1.000
_cell.angle_alpha   90.00
_cell.angle_beta   90.00
_cell.angle_gamma   90.00
#
_symmetry.space_group_name_H-M   'P 1'
#
loop_
_entity.id
_entity.type
_entity.pdbx_description
1 polymer ?
#
loop_
_entity_poly.entity_id
_entity_poly.type
_entity_poly.pdbx_seq_one_letter_code
_entity_poly.pdbx_strand_id
1 'polypeptide(L)'
;MNFTNPYNDDEKKENGVYYTPEDISLVMSLRSKLFDDGKGIWLDPCCGLGVLAITLASIQDDPVEFVQNRLVINEKDERQLNITLSNFQEKFGVVPRHFNEDFLEYDFNIDYIIMNPPYFQYKDSDIYAYFIEKACKTTKGFITINPTSFTNGTKFNKTRRLLLEYPSLTIYHFDNIPGKIFEDAKVRVSIIVAHQVGEERKTTGQIRWKSKLRKSMIESLDTNLSDAVFTEKVFFKTFPNTVQYIHDGEKLEDYLVSESDFPLFVSNSPRYFISASSQIMDRNGQIKIYLKDSDSFKKALIMLNSSYLYWWWKTCDSSLSLTKKTLLSLPWINFEYDDNIINVILHSEQMNKVYKKNAGKLQENIKHPKELISNLNSLFLHDGFIKLHD
;
A
#
# COMPACT_ATOMS: atom_id res chain seq x y z
N MET A 1 3.20 -17.68 26.74
CA MET A 1 4.06 -17.14 25.64
C MET A 1 4.44 -15.70 25.95
N ASN A 2 5.66 -15.33 25.72
CA ASN A 2 6.16 -13.98 25.96
C ASN A 2 6.40 -13.25 24.62
N PHE A 3 5.59 -12.25 24.33
CA PHE A 3 5.76 -11.36 23.17
C PHE A 3 6.24 -9.96 23.58
N THR A 4 6.88 -9.86 24.76
CA THR A 4 7.48 -8.62 25.21
C THR A 4 8.72 -8.31 24.36
N ASN A 5 8.69 -7.15 23.74
CA ASN A 5 9.78 -6.70 22.88
C ASN A 5 11.08 -6.49 23.70
N PRO A 6 12.20 -7.12 23.32
CA PRO A 6 13.48 -6.91 23.98
C PRO A 6 14.16 -5.58 23.63
N TYR A 7 13.69 -4.89 22.59
CA TYR A 7 14.26 -3.62 22.14
C TYR A 7 13.63 -2.41 22.83
N ASN A 8 14.42 -1.38 23.06
CA ASN A 8 13.92 -0.04 23.37
C ASN A 8 13.40 0.66 22.09
N ASP A 9 12.78 1.85 22.24
CA ASP A 9 12.14 2.54 21.10
C ASP A 9 13.12 3.04 20.03
N ASP A 10 14.37 3.29 20.38
CA ASP A 10 15.41 3.73 19.45
C ASP A 10 15.95 2.53 18.65
N GLU A 11 16.23 1.41 19.33
CA GLU A 11 16.61 0.15 18.67
C GLU A 11 15.54 -0.35 17.70
N LYS A 12 14.24 -0.23 18.05
CA LYS A 12 13.12 -0.54 17.14
C LYS A 12 13.17 0.27 15.86
N LYS A 13 13.40 1.58 15.98
CA LYS A 13 13.42 2.48 14.82
C LYS A 13 14.64 2.22 13.94
N GLU A 14 15.80 2.02 14.54
CA GLU A 14 17.05 1.75 13.82
C GLU A 14 16.99 0.43 13.05
N ASN A 15 16.41 -0.60 13.65
CA ASN A 15 16.29 -1.93 13.05
C ASN A 15 15.00 -2.10 12.24
N GLY A 16 14.12 -1.09 12.19
CA GLY A 16 12.86 -1.15 11.44
C GLY A 16 11.93 -2.30 11.86
N VAL A 17 11.94 -2.68 13.15
CA VAL A 17 11.21 -3.82 13.68
C VAL A 17 9.79 -3.44 14.04
N TYR A 18 8.83 -4.12 13.39
CA TYR A 18 7.40 -4.00 13.66
C TYR A 18 6.80 -5.40 13.80
N TYR A 19 6.32 -5.74 14.99
CA TYR A 19 5.72 -7.06 15.22
C TYR A 19 4.32 -7.13 14.62
N THR A 20 4.05 -8.22 13.90
CA THR A 20 2.77 -8.46 13.27
C THR A 20 1.69 -8.69 14.34
N PRO A 21 0.59 -7.91 14.35
CA PRO A 21 -0.53 -8.17 15.25
C PRO A 21 -1.13 -9.55 15.02
N GLU A 22 -1.63 -10.21 16.06
CA GLU A 22 -2.17 -11.58 16.00
C GLU A 22 -3.29 -11.74 14.97
N ASP A 23 -4.19 -10.76 14.86
CA ASP A 23 -5.29 -10.78 13.89
C ASP A 23 -4.79 -10.73 12.44
N ILE A 24 -3.73 -9.99 12.17
CA ILE A 24 -3.09 -9.92 10.84
C ILE A 24 -2.26 -11.18 10.59
N SER A 25 -1.59 -11.70 11.62
CA SER A 25 -0.88 -12.97 11.53
C SER A 25 -1.83 -14.12 11.14
N LEU A 26 -3.02 -14.15 11.73
CA LEU A 26 -4.06 -15.12 11.38
C LEU A 26 -4.53 -14.94 9.93
N VAL A 27 -4.78 -13.70 9.49
CA VAL A 27 -5.11 -13.41 8.09
C VAL A 27 -4.04 -13.96 7.15
N MET A 28 -2.78 -13.67 7.41
CA MET A 28 -1.67 -14.13 6.58
C MET A 28 -1.58 -15.66 6.59
N SER A 29 -1.62 -16.27 7.76
CA SER A 29 -1.51 -17.73 7.91
C SER A 29 -2.64 -18.48 7.19
N LEU A 30 -3.89 -17.99 7.26
CA LEU A 30 -5.01 -18.61 6.53
C LEU A 30 -4.83 -18.61 5.01
N ARG A 31 -4.06 -17.68 4.44
CA ARG A 31 -3.75 -17.62 3.01
C ARG A 31 -2.76 -18.71 2.57
N SER A 32 -2.04 -19.36 3.49
CA SER A 32 -1.20 -20.51 3.16
C SER A 32 -2.03 -21.65 2.55
N LYS A 33 -3.28 -21.81 3.00
CA LYS A 33 -4.22 -22.84 2.49
C LYS A 33 -4.54 -22.73 1.00
N LEU A 34 -4.21 -21.60 0.37
CA LEU A 34 -4.44 -21.41 -1.08
C LEU A 34 -3.42 -22.21 -1.92
N PHE A 35 -2.25 -22.53 -1.37
CA PHE A 35 -1.17 -23.13 -2.15
C PHE A 35 -0.28 -24.13 -1.39
N ASP A 36 -0.46 -24.31 -0.08
CA ASP A 36 0.26 -25.34 0.69
C ASP A 36 -0.19 -26.73 0.23
N ASP A 37 0.76 -27.53 -0.26
CA ASP A 37 0.51 -28.89 -0.72
C ASP A 37 0.48 -29.95 0.41
N GLY A 38 0.60 -29.53 1.66
CA GLY A 38 0.66 -30.39 2.84
C GLY A 38 1.99 -31.13 3.04
N LYS A 39 3.02 -30.86 2.21
CA LYS A 39 4.33 -31.52 2.25
C LYS A 39 5.50 -30.54 2.28
N GLY A 40 5.33 -29.37 1.67
CA GLY A 40 6.37 -28.37 1.52
C GLY A 40 6.86 -27.81 2.85
N ILE A 41 8.12 -27.42 2.87
CA ILE A 41 8.79 -26.84 4.03
C ILE A 41 8.56 -25.33 4.04
N TRP A 42 8.05 -24.81 5.13
CA TRP A 42 7.83 -23.39 5.39
C TRP A 42 9.00 -22.76 6.13
N LEU A 43 9.34 -21.52 5.77
CA LEU A 43 10.32 -20.68 6.46
C LEU A 43 9.66 -19.36 6.91
N ASP A 44 9.90 -18.98 8.17
CA ASP A 44 9.82 -17.58 8.60
C ASP A 44 11.27 -17.05 8.71
N PRO A 45 11.74 -16.24 7.74
CA PRO A 45 13.15 -15.86 7.63
C PRO A 45 13.58 -14.74 8.57
N CYS A 46 12.65 -14.12 9.28
CA CYS A 46 12.86 -13.00 10.20
C CYS A 46 11.79 -13.06 11.30
N CYS A 47 11.78 -14.18 12.03
CA CYS A 47 10.64 -14.56 12.86
C CYS A 47 10.38 -13.64 14.06
N GLY A 48 11.34 -12.78 14.44
CA GLY A 48 11.21 -11.90 15.57
C GLY A 48 10.84 -12.67 16.85
N LEU A 49 9.65 -12.39 17.39
CA LEU A 49 9.10 -13.09 18.56
C LEU A 49 8.27 -14.34 18.20
N GLY A 50 8.23 -14.71 16.93
CA GLY A 50 7.60 -15.94 16.44
C GLY A 50 6.11 -15.84 16.13
N VAL A 51 5.48 -14.67 16.18
CA VAL A 51 4.02 -14.53 16.02
C VAL A 51 3.50 -15.15 14.73
N LEU A 52 4.15 -14.89 13.59
CA LEU A 52 3.74 -15.46 12.28
C LEU A 52 3.91 -16.98 12.25
N ALA A 53 5.08 -17.47 12.59
CA ALA A 53 5.40 -18.89 12.56
C ALA A 53 4.53 -19.71 13.53
N ILE A 54 4.28 -19.18 14.74
CA ILE A 54 3.41 -19.79 15.75
C ILE A 54 1.96 -19.82 15.27
N THR A 55 1.48 -18.73 14.66
CA THR A 55 0.10 -18.67 14.13
C THR A 55 -0.07 -19.61 12.96
N LEU A 56 0.92 -19.69 12.05
CA LEU A 56 0.91 -20.61 10.93
C LEU A 56 0.84 -22.06 11.39
N ALA A 57 1.64 -22.42 12.41
CA ALA A 57 1.60 -23.76 13.00
C ALA A 57 0.23 -24.05 13.67
N SER A 58 -0.34 -23.06 14.37
CA SER A 58 -1.60 -23.22 15.12
C SER A 58 -2.82 -23.48 14.25
N ILE A 59 -2.78 -23.16 12.97
CA ILE A 59 -3.89 -23.40 12.03
C ILE A 59 -3.76 -24.72 11.25
N GLN A 60 -2.69 -25.48 11.48
CA GLN A 60 -2.51 -26.78 10.86
C GLN A 60 -3.33 -27.85 11.58
N ASP A 61 -3.68 -28.91 10.87
CA ASP A 61 -4.45 -30.04 11.44
C ASP A 61 -3.67 -30.76 12.55
N ASP A 62 -2.36 -30.93 12.37
CA ASP A 62 -1.42 -31.37 13.40
C ASP A 62 -0.31 -30.32 13.59
N PRO A 63 -0.47 -29.39 14.54
CA PRO A 63 0.52 -28.35 14.79
C PRO A 63 1.89 -28.88 15.22
N VAL A 64 1.95 -29.98 15.98
CA VAL A 64 3.20 -30.55 16.49
C VAL A 64 3.99 -31.18 15.36
N GLU A 65 3.32 -31.99 14.52
CA GLU A 65 3.93 -32.56 13.31
C GLU A 65 4.47 -31.46 12.39
N PHE A 66 3.66 -30.43 12.14
CA PHE A 66 4.06 -29.30 11.30
C PHE A 66 5.32 -28.59 11.84
N VAL A 67 5.36 -28.30 13.16
CA VAL A 67 6.51 -27.66 13.81
C VAL A 67 7.78 -28.52 13.68
N GLN A 68 7.66 -29.81 13.86
CA GLN A 68 8.83 -30.72 13.83
C GLN A 68 9.37 -30.97 12.42
N ASN A 69 8.48 -31.11 11.43
CA ASN A 69 8.85 -31.66 10.13
C ASN A 69 8.78 -30.66 8.99
N ARG A 70 7.94 -29.61 9.11
CA ARG A 70 7.63 -28.69 8.01
C ARG A 70 7.94 -27.22 8.28
N LEU A 71 8.25 -26.83 9.51
CA LEU A 71 8.53 -25.46 9.88
C LEU A 71 10.03 -25.25 10.15
N VAL A 72 10.54 -24.19 9.54
CA VAL A 72 11.87 -23.64 9.79
C VAL A 72 11.70 -22.18 10.21
N ILE A 73 12.45 -21.74 11.19
CA ILE A 73 12.52 -20.34 11.57
C ILE A 73 13.95 -19.83 11.49
N ASN A 74 14.10 -18.58 11.14
CA ASN A 74 15.39 -17.90 11.18
C ASN A 74 15.21 -16.51 11.80
N GLU A 75 16.16 -16.09 12.60
CA GLU A 75 16.22 -14.75 13.16
C GLU A 75 17.68 -14.35 13.35
N LYS A 76 18.05 -13.17 12.88
CA LYS A 76 19.42 -12.65 12.97
C LYS A 76 19.81 -12.23 14.38
N ASP A 77 18.84 -11.73 15.17
CA ASP A 77 19.05 -11.38 16.59
C ASP A 77 18.79 -12.60 17.46
N GLU A 78 19.86 -13.12 18.06
CA GLU A 78 19.84 -14.30 18.94
C GLU A 78 18.90 -14.11 20.14
N ARG A 79 18.76 -12.87 20.67
CA ARG A 79 17.86 -12.59 21.80
C ARG A 79 16.40 -12.88 21.43
N GLN A 80 15.97 -12.44 20.21
CA GLN A 80 14.63 -12.69 19.72
C GLN A 80 14.43 -14.18 19.39
N LEU A 81 15.42 -14.82 18.77
CA LEU A 81 15.37 -16.24 18.45
C LEU A 81 15.13 -17.06 19.73
N ASN A 82 15.87 -16.80 20.80
CA ASN A 82 15.73 -17.52 22.08
C ASN A 82 14.34 -17.33 22.71
N ILE A 83 13.75 -16.13 22.61
CA ILE A 83 12.37 -15.89 23.05
C ILE A 83 11.40 -16.71 22.20
N THR A 84 11.60 -16.73 20.88
CA THR A 84 10.75 -17.48 19.95
C THR A 84 10.80 -18.98 20.22
N LEU A 85 11.98 -19.54 20.45
CA LEU A 85 12.12 -20.97 20.82
C LEU A 85 11.40 -21.30 22.14
N SER A 86 11.51 -20.41 23.14
CA SER A 86 10.77 -20.56 24.40
C SER A 86 9.25 -20.53 24.19
N ASN A 87 8.75 -19.64 23.32
CA ASN A 87 7.33 -19.57 22.97
C ASN A 87 6.83 -20.84 22.27
N PHE A 88 7.62 -21.43 21.36
CA PHE A 88 7.30 -22.71 20.73
C PHE A 88 7.28 -23.85 21.74
N GLN A 89 8.31 -23.94 22.62
CA GLN A 89 8.37 -24.95 23.67
C GLN A 89 7.16 -24.85 24.62
N GLU A 90 6.78 -23.63 25.02
CA GLU A 90 5.63 -23.41 25.89
C GLU A 90 4.31 -23.84 25.21
N LYS A 91 4.13 -23.49 23.92
CA LYS A 91 2.86 -23.71 23.24
C LYS A 91 2.67 -25.12 22.70
N PHE A 92 3.70 -25.71 22.10
CA PHE A 92 3.60 -26.97 21.37
C PHE A 92 4.39 -28.10 22.03
N GLY A 93 5.21 -27.81 23.04
CA GLY A 93 6.10 -28.79 23.67
C GLY A 93 7.30 -29.21 22.79
N VAL A 94 7.44 -28.61 21.63
CA VAL A 94 8.51 -28.85 20.64
C VAL A 94 8.96 -27.53 20.02
N VAL A 95 10.17 -27.52 19.46
CA VAL A 95 10.72 -26.38 18.74
C VAL A 95 10.96 -26.72 17.27
N PRO A 96 10.80 -25.78 16.33
CA PRO A 96 11.09 -26.01 14.92
C PRO A 96 12.62 -26.08 14.66
N ARG A 97 12.99 -26.55 13.49
CA ARG A 97 14.35 -26.34 12.98
C ARG A 97 14.62 -24.86 12.88
N HIS A 98 15.75 -24.40 13.38
CA HIS A 98 16.04 -22.98 13.49
C HIS A 98 17.46 -22.61 13.12
N PHE A 99 17.66 -21.34 12.74
CA PHE A 99 18.93 -20.75 12.34
C PHE A 99 19.06 -19.35 12.93
N ASN A 100 20.30 -18.92 13.13
CA ASN A 100 20.65 -17.55 13.54
C ASN A 100 21.54 -16.92 12.46
N GLU A 101 20.97 -16.69 11.27
CA GLU A 101 21.71 -16.29 10.07
C GLU A 101 21.13 -15.03 9.44
N ASP A 102 21.92 -14.35 8.62
CA ASP A 102 21.39 -13.33 7.73
C ASP A 102 20.63 -13.96 6.55
N PHE A 103 19.33 -13.78 6.52
CA PHE A 103 18.50 -14.36 5.45
C PHE A 103 19.00 -14.01 4.04
N LEU A 104 19.53 -12.80 3.82
CA LEU A 104 19.97 -12.38 2.50
C LEU A 104 21.25 -13.10 2.02
N GLU A 105 22.05 -13.61 2.95
CA GLU A 105 23.35 -14.24 2.66
C GLU A 105 23.29 -15.77 2.76
N TYR A 106 22.35 -16.34 3.53
CA TYR A 106 22.24 -17.78 3.75
C TYR A 106 21.18 -18.43 2.84
N ASP A 107 21.51 -19.57 2.22
CA ASP A 107 20.58 -20.31 1.37
C ASP A 107 19.86 -21.41 2.15
N PHE A 108 18.53 -21.31 2.16
CA PHE A 108 17.65 -22.26 2.81
C PHE A 108 17.02 -23.19 1.78
N ASN A 109 17.00 -24.49 2.08
CA ASN A 109 16.25 -25.48 1.30
C ASN A 109 14.80 -25.54 1.80
N ILE A 110 13.92 -24.80 1.15
CA ILE A 110 12.52 -24.56 1.57
C ILE A 110 11.61 -24.44 0.35
N ASP A 111 10.30 -24.63 0.55
CA ASP A 111 9.29 -24.49 -0.50
C ASP A 111 8.49 -23.21 -0.38
N TYR A 112 8.21 -22.78 0.84
CA TYR A 112 7.30 -21.64 1.11
C TYR A 112 7.87 -20.70 2.15
N ILE A 113 7.48 -19.43 2.07
CA ILE A 113 7.84 -18.40 3.06
C ILE A 113 6.59 -17.69 3.58
N ILE A 114 6.58 -17.42 4.90
CA ILE A 114 5.73 -16.41 5.53
C ILE A 114 6.63 -15.41 6.27
N MET A 115 6.46 -14.11 6.04
CA MET A 115 7.39 -13.14 6.61
C MET A 115 6.79 -11.74 6.83
N ASN A 116 7.36 -11.04 7.80
CA ASN A 116 7.29 -9.60 7.97
C ASN A 116 8.71 -9.04 8.03
N PRO A 117 9.35 -8.74 6.89
CA PRO A 117 10.73 -8.29 6.84
C PRO A 117 10.91 -6.92 7.50
N PRO A 118 12.10 -6.55 7.96
CA PRO A 118 12.35 -5.22 8.54
C PRO A 118 12.16 -4.09 7.53
N TYR A 119 11.82 -2.86 8.03
CA TYR A 119 11.48 -1.69 7.21
C TYR A 119 12.49 -0.57 7.37
N PHE A 120 13.65 -0.69 6.76
CA PHE A 120 14.65 0.37 6.70
C PHE A 120 15.33 0.42 5.32
N GLN A 121 16.02 1.51 5.05
CA GLN A 121 16.75 1.63 3.80
C GLN A 121 18.02 0.77 3.83
N TYR A 122 18.24 0.01 2.77
CA TYR A 122 19.38 -0.88 2.59
C TYR A 122 19.90 -0.78 1.16
N LYS A 123 21.19 -0.43 1.00
CA LYS A 123 21.79 -0.19 -0.31
C LYS A 123 20.95 0.82 -1.13
N ASP A 124 20.57 0.47 -2.33
CA ASP A 124 19.81 1.30 -3.28
C ASP A 124 18.28 1.18 -3.14
N SER A 125 17.78 0.35 -2.22
CA SER A 125 16.35 0.14 -1.98
C SER A 125 16.04 0.00 -0.48
N ASP A 126 14.82 -0.42 -0.14
CA ASP A 126 14.45 -0.81 1.22
C ASP A 126 14.72 -2.31 1.38
N ILE A 127 15.17 -2.74 2.57
CA ILE A 127 15.60 -4.13 2.81
C ILE A 127 14.50 -5.14 2.50
N TYR A 128 13.23 -4.84 2.77
CA TYR A 128 12.12 -5.74 2.48
C TYR A 128 12.02 -6.12 0.99
N ALA A 129 12.46 -5.25 0.08
CA ALA A 129 12.47 -5.56 -1.34
C ALA A 129 13.45 -6.70 -1.67
N TYR A 130 14.61 -6.70 -1.04
CA TYR A 130 15.59 -7.80 -1.19
C TYR A 130 15.07 -9.12 -0.62
N PHE A 131 14.31 -9.08 0.48
CA PHE A 131 13.62 -10.26 1.03
C PHE A 131 12.61 -10.82 0.03
N ILE A 132 11.75 -9.96 -0.55
CA ILE A 132 10.80 -10.36 -1.58
C ILE A 132 11.53 -10.92 -2.81
N GLU A 133 12.58 -10.24 -3.29
CA GLU A 133 13.35 -10.68 -4.45
C GLU A 133 14.04 -12.04 -4.23
N LYS A 134 14.50 -12.33 -3.01
CA LYS A 134 15.04 -13.64 -2.66
C LYS A 134 13.93 -14.68 -2.60
N ALA A 135 12.81 -14.39 -1.94
CA ALA A 135 11.66 -15.28 -1.90
C ALA A 135 11.16 -15.64 -3.32
N CYS A 136 11.06 -14.66 -4.22
CA CYS A 136 10.67 -14.88 -5.61
C CYS A 136 11.57 -15.88 -6.35
N LYS A 137 12.84 -15.95 -6.00
CA LYS A 137 13.83 -16.80 -6.69
C LYS A 137 13.95 -18.19 -6.08
N THR A 138 13.55 -18.37 -4.84
CA THR A 138 13.86 -19.57 -4.06
C THR A 138 12.64 -20.35 -3.63
N THR A 139 11.41 -19.87 -3.88
CA THR A 139 10.20 -20.51 -3.37
C THR A 139 9.14 -20.76 -4.42
N LYS A 140 8.26 -21.74 -4.15
CA LYS A 140 7.03 -22.02 -4.92
C LYS A 140 5.90 -21.04 -4.56
N GLY A 141 5.99 -20.39 -3.39
CA GLY A 141 5.03 -19.40 -2.95
C GLY A 141 5.43 -18.75 -1.63
N PHE A 142 4.93 -17.54 -1.41
CA PHE A 142 5.18 -16.81 -0.18
C PHE A 142 4.06 -15.86 0.19
N ILE A 143 4.02 -15.52 1.48
CA ILE A 143 3.14 -14.52 2.06
C ILE A 143 4.00 -13.51 2.80
N THR A 144 3.85 -12.23 2.48
CA THR A 144 4.61 -11.18 3.16
C THR A 144 3.73 -9.97 3.46
N ILE A 145 4.04 -9.28 4.57
CA ILE A 145 3.52 -7.93 4.83
C ILE A 145 4.66 -6.93 4.78
N ASN A 146 4.48 -5.85 4.05
CA ASN A 146 5.54 -4.85 3.82
C ASN A 146 4.95 -3.48 3.47
N PRO A 147 5.77 -2.40 3.52
CA PRO A 147 5.33 -1.09 3.08
C PRO A 147 4.77 -1.10 1.65
N THR A 148 3.70 -0.34 1.41
CA THR A 148 3.04 -0.26 0.09
C THR A 148 3.91 0.42 -0.99
N SER A 149 5.06 1.00 -0.63
CA SER A 149 5.94 1.73 -1.55
C SER A 149 6.46 0.89 -2.74
N PHE A 150 6.50 -0.45 -2.62
CA PHE A 150 6.89 -1.31 -3.73
C PHE A 150 5.92 -1.23 -4.92
N THR A 151 4.69 -0.80 -4.71
CA THR A 151 3.63 -0.83 -5.75
C THR A 151 3.91 0.11 -6.92
N ASN A 152 4.66 1.19 -6.72
CA ASN A 152 4.86 2.23 -7.73
C ASN A 152 6.22 2.93 -7.68
N GLY A 153 7.01 2.77 -6.61
CA GLY A 153 8.32 3.39 -6.49
C GLY A 153 9.30 2.86 -7.56
N THR A 154 10.04 3.76 -8.20
CA THR A 154 10.98 3.38 -9.29
C THR A 154 12.09 2.44 -8.82
N LYS A 155 12.56 2.58 -7.59
CA LYS A 155 13.57 1.69 -6.99
C LYS A 155 13.10 0.23 -6.83
N PHE A 156 11.79 -0.04 -6.96
CA PHE A 156 11.19 -1.37 -6.82
C PHE A 156 10.79 -2.01 -8.16
N ASN A 157 11.25 -1.49 -9.29
CA ASN A 157 10.93 -2.06 -10.60
C ASN A 157 11.33 -3.54 -10.70
N LYS A 158 12.51 -3.90 -10.19
CA LYS A 158 13.00 -5.28 -10.17
C LYS A 158 12.11 -6.18 -9.31
N THR A 159 11.73 -5.73 -8.12
CA THR A 159 10.83 -6.44 -7.21
C THR A 159 9.48 -6.73 -7.89
N ARG A 160 8.88 -5.73 -8.55
CA ARG A 160 7.62 -5.92 -9.28
C ARG A 160 7.74 -6.89 -10.44
N ARG A 161 8.84 -6.83 -11.21
CA ARG A 161 9.09 -7.76 -12.31
C ARG A 161 9.13 -9.20 -11.83
N LEU A 162 9.86 -9.48 -10.74
CA LEU A 162 9.92 -10.81 -10.16
C LEU A 162 8.56 -11.29 -9.61
N LEU A 163 7.79 -10.40 -8.99
CA LEU A 163 6.42 -10.72 -8.55
C LEU A 163 5.52 -11.11 -9.72
N LEU A 164 5.70 -10.50 -10.90
CA LEU A 164 4.92 -10.81 -12.11
C LEU A 164 5.22 -12.20 -12.68
N GLU A 165 6.32 -12.84 -12.29
CA GLU A 165 6.65 -14.21 -12.69
C GLU A 165 5.75 -15.26 -12.02
N TYR A 166 5.09 -14.90 -10.90
CA TYR A 166 4.11 -15.79 -10.30
C TYR A 166 2.78 -15.74 -11.07
N PRO A 167 2.20 -16.90 -11.41
CA PRO A 167 0.90 -16.97 -12.09
C PRO A 167 -0.22 -16.44 -11.19
N SER A 168 -0.18 -16.74 -9.89
CA SER A 168 -1.14 -16.25 -8.90
C SER A 168 -0.52 -15.20 -7.98
N LEU A 169 -1.16 -14.03 -7.94
CA LEU A 169 -0.72 -12.88 -7.15
C LEU A 169 -1.93 -12.14 -6.58
N THR A 170 -2.06 -12.16 -5.26
CA THR A 170 -3.10 -11.41 -4.54
C THR A 170 -2.47 -10.39 -3.62
N ILE A 171 -2.95 -9.14 -3.67
CA ILE A 171 -2.41 -8.05 -2.86
C ILE A 171 -3.54 -7.32 -2.12
N TYR A 172 -3.40 -7.23 -0.80
CA TYR A 172 -4.28 -6.44 0.07
C TYR A 172 -3.55 -5.17 0.49
N HIS A 173 -4.13 -4.01 0.19
CA HIS A 173 -3.53 -2.71 0.50
C HIS A 173 -4.24 -2.03 1.66
N PHE A 174 -3.48 -1.58 2.67
CA PHE A 174 -4.02 -0.94 3.87
C PHE A 174 -3.54 0.50 4.01
N ASP A 175 -4.48 1.42 4.25
CA ASP A 175 -4.13 2.78 4.66
C ASP A 175 -3.65 2.78 6.13
N ASN A 176 -3.06 3.89 6.56
CA ASN A 176 -2.60 4.10 7.91
C ASN A 176 -3.38 5.22 8.63
N ILE A 177 -4.50 5.69 8.05
CA ILE A 177 -5.35 6.75 8.58
C ILE A 177 -6.81 6.49 8.15
N PRO A 178 -7.79 6.54 9.04
CA PRO A 178 -7.70 6.74 10.50
C PRO A 178 -7.24 5.51 11.27
N GLY A 179 -7.50 4.30 10.78
CA GLY A 179 -6.99 3.04 11.32
C GLY A 179 -5.62 2.69 10.74
N LYS A 180 -4.85 1.91 11.45
CA LYS A 180 -3.53 1.42 11.04
C LYS A 180 -3.34 -0.04 11.43
N ILE A 181 -2.51 -0.75 10.68
CA ILE A 181 -2.19 -2.15 10.95
C ILE A 181 -1.26 -2.26 12.16
N PHE A 182 -0.16 -1.51 12.15
CA PHE A 182 0.82 -1.48 13.24
C PHE A 182 0.57 -0.27 14.13
N GLU A 183 0.45 -0.47 15.45
CA GLU A 183 0.17 0.61 16.38
C GLU A 183 1.31 1.64 16.42
N ASP A 184 2.54 1.18 16.33
CA ASP A 184 3.74 2.02 16.46
C ASP A 184 4.24 2.60 15.12
N ALA A 185 3.66 2.19 13.98
CA ALA A 185 4.09 2.65 12.67
C ALA A 185 3.07 3.52 11.96
N LYS A 186 3.54 4.63 11.38
CA LYS A 186 2.75 5.48 10.47
C LYS A 186 3.02 5.11 9.01
N VAL A 187 3.01 3.81 8.70
CA VAL A 187 3.29 3.30 7.36
C VAL A 187 2.05 2.63 6.77
N ARG A 188 1.82 2.83 5.49
CA ARG A 188 0.85 2.05 4.71
C ARG A 188 1.50 0.73 4.37
N VAL A 189 0.77 -0.35 4.52
CA VAL A 189 1.29 -1.69 4.28
C VAL A 189 0.42 -2.47 3.32
N SER A 190 1.02 -3.48 2.71
CA SER A 190 0.34 -4.43 1.86
C SER A 190 0.69 -5.85 2.28
N ILE A 191 -0.30 -6.74 2.25
CA ILE A 191 -0.05 -8.17 2.30
C ILE A 191 0.02 -8.68 0.86
N ILE A 192 1.10 -9.37 0.52
CA ILE A 192 1.30 -10.03 -0.76
C ILE A 192 1.17 -11.52 -0.54
N VAL A 193 0.38 -12.19 -1.38
CA VAL A 193 0.29 -13.64 -1.50
C VAL A 193 0.65 -14.00 -2.93
N ALA A 194 1.80 -14.66 -3.12
CA ALA A 194 2.32 -15.04 -4.43
C ALA A 194 2.58 -16.54 -4.46
N HIS A 195 2.09 -17.27 -5.47
CA HIS A 195 2.27 -18.72 -5.55
C HIS A 195 2.11 -19.25 -6.98
N GLN A 196 2.58 -20.49 -7.18
CA GLN A 196 2.58 -21.19 -8.49
C GLN A 196 1.27 -21.92 -8.79
N VAL A 197 0.29 -21.92 -7.89
CA VAL A 197 -0.98 -22.65 -8.05
C VAL A 197 -2.03 -21.74 -8.64
N GLY A 198 -2.67 -22.14 -9.76
CA GLY A 198 -3.70 -21.36 -10.46
C GLY A 198 -3.12 -20.16 -11.23
N GLU A 199 -4.02 -19.31 -11.73
CA GLU A 199 -3.67 -18.13 -12.54
C GLU A 199 -4.57 -16.95 -12.13
N GLU A 200 -4.47 -16.53 -10.87
CA GLU A 200 -5.30 -15.46 -10.34
C GLU A 200 -4.50 -14.19 -10.05
N ARG A 201 -4.97 -13.06 -10.56
CA ARG A 201 -4.42 -11.75 -10.21
C ARG A 201 -5.50 -10.90 -9.59
N LYS A 202 -5.40 -10.70 -8.29
CA LYS A 202 -6.41 -9.99 -7.48
C LYS A 202 -5.78 -8.91 -6.61
N THR A 203 -6.51 -7.83 -6.41
CA THR A 203 -6.11 -6.79 -5.47
C THR A 203 -7.32 -6.15 -4.82
N THR A 204 -7.13 -5.67 -3.59
CA THR A 204 -8.05 -4.69 -3.01
C THR A 204 -7.68 -3.29 -3.52
N GLY A 205 -8.58 -2.33 -3.51
CA GLY A 205 -8.15 -0.95 -3.43
C GLY A 205 -7.47 -0.67 -2.10
N GLN A 206 -7.06 0.56 -1.85
CA GLN A 206 -6.54 0.93 -0.53
C GLN A 206 -7.68 0.88 0.51
N ILE A 207 -7.61 -0.09 1.42
CA ILE A 207 -8.60 -0.28 2.47
C ILE A 207 -8.37 0.77 3.56
N ARG A 208 -9.43 1.49 3.89
CA ARG A 208 -9.45 2.49 4.95
C ARG A 208 -10.55 2.19 5.93
N TRP A 209 -10.24 2.25 7.24
CA TRP A 209 -11.21 1.94 8.30
C TRP A 209 -11.02 2.84 9.52
N LYS A 210 -12.06 2.97 10.34
CA LYS A 210 -11.95 3.55 11.69
C LYS A 210 -11.40 2.48 12.64
N SER A 211 -10.52 2.84 13.57
CA SER A 211 -9.85 1.87 14.48
C SER A 211 -10.84 0.93 15.18
N LYS A 212 -12.02 1.43 15.59
CA LYS A 212 -13.09 0.62 16.18
C LYS A 212 -13.72 -0.42 15.25
N LEU A 213 -13.50 -0.33 13.94
CA LEU A 213 -14.01 -1.25 12.91
C LEU A 213 -12.96 -2.23 12.41
N ARG A 214 -11.84 -2.38 13.12
CA ARG A 214 -10.72 -3.26 12.70
C ARG A 214 -11.18 -4.70 12.47
N LYS A 215 -11.99 -5.27 13.38
CA LYS A 215 -12.50 -6.62 13.22
C LYS A 215 -13.37 -6.78 11.96
N SER A 216 -14.33 -5.89 11.76
CA SER A 216 -15.20 -5.91 10.57
C SER A 216 -14.41 -5.69 9.28
N MET A 217 -13.38 -4.85 9.29
CA MET A 217 -12.47 -4.67 8.16
C MET A 217 -11.77 -5.98 7.82
N ILE A 218 -11.24 -6.70 8.80
CA ILE A 218 -10.56 -7.99 8.59
C ILE A 218 -11.52 -9.04 8.03
N GLU A 219 -12.73 -9.14 8.57
CA GLU A 219 -13.77 -10.08 8.12
C GLU A 219 -14.21 -9.82 6.67
N SER A 220 -14.10 -8.58 6.19
CA SER A 220 -14.49 -8.19 4.83
C SER A 220 -13.33 -8.15 3.81
N LEU A 221 -12.13 -8.59 4.14
CA LEU A 221 -10.96 -8.45 3.26
C LEU A 221 -11.18 -9.06 1.89
N ASP A 222 -11.69 -10.29 1.84
CA ASP A 222 -11.85 -11.00 0.57
C ASP A 222 -13.00 -10.45 -0.28
N THR A 223 -14.01 -9.83 0.35
CA THR A 223 -15.10 -9.17 -0.39
C THR A 223 -14.65 -7.88 -1.08
N ASN A 224 -13.50 -7.33 -0.69
CA ASN A 224 -12.89 -6.17 -1.32
C ASN A 224 -11.93 -6.54 -2.48
N LEU A 225 -11.69 -7.82 -2.70
CA LEU A 225 -10.87 -8.28 -3.83
C LEU A 225 -11.60 -8.09 -5.15
N SER A 226 -10.84 -7.73 -6.15
CA SER A 226 -11.27 -7.71 -7.56
C SER A 226 -10.11 -8.07 -8.45
N ASP A 227 -10.43 -8.52 -9.66
CA ASP A 227 -9.42 -8.79 -10.68
C ASP A 227 -8.54 -7.57 -10.91
N ALA A 228 -7.27 -7.82 -11.12
CA ALA A 228 -6.25 -6.80 -11.27
C ALA A 228 -5.36 -7.06 -12.49
N VAL A 229 -4.98 -5.97 -13.14
CA VAL A 229 -3.90 -5.99 -14.13
C VAL A 229 -2.69 -5.32 -13.47
N PHE A 230 -1.71 -6.14 -13.11
CA PHE A 230 -0.44 -5.65 -12.60
C PHE A 230 0.54 -5.42 -13.75
N THR A 231 1.33 -4.36 -13.64
CA THR A 231 2.39 -4.05 -14.59
C THR A 231 3.69 -3.75 -13.84
N GLU A 232 4.83 -3.76 -14.52
CA GLU A 232 6.10 -3.38 -13.92
C GLU A 232 6.09 -1.96 -13.32
N LYS A 233 5.20 -1.09 -13.79
CA LYS A 233 5.10 0.30 -13.33
C LYS A 233 4.15 0.47 -12.16
N VAL A 234 3.04 -0.29 -12.11
CA VAL A 234 1.97 -0.10 -11.12
C VAL A 234 1.39 -1.42 -10.65
N PHE A 235 1.43 -1.65 -9.34
CA PHE A 235 0.83 -2.78 -8.62
C PHE A 235 -0.29 -2.31 -7.70
N PHE A 236 -1.27 -1.65 -8.27
CA PHE A 236 -2.40 -1.14 -7.50
C PHE A 236 -3.71 -1.41 -8.24
N LYS A 237 -4.85 -1.32 -7.56
CA LYS A 237 -6.15 -1.45 -8.22
C LYS A 237 -6.29 -0.33 -9.25
N THR A 238 -6.24 -0.68 -10.51
CA THR A 238 -6.50 0.22 -11.63
C THR A 238 -7.94 0.06 -12.10
N PHE A 239 -8.51 1.13 -12.65
CA PHE A 239 -9.77 1.00 -13.37
C PHE A 239 -9.54 0.21 -14.65
N PRO A 240 -10.39 -0.77 -14.97
CA PRO A 240 -10.23 -1.56 -16.19
C PRO A 240 -10.04 -0.71 -17.45
N ASN A 241 -10.75 0.41 -17.53
CA ASN A 241 -10.71 1.32 -18.69
C ASN A 241 -9.56 2.36 -18.63
N THR A 242 -8.84 2.48 -17.52
CA THR A 242 -7.75 3.44 -17.38
C THR A 242 -6.37 2.82 -17.52
N VAL A 243 -6.24 1.50 -17.55
CA VAL A 243 -4.96 0.83 -17.78
C VAL A 243 -4.32 1.30 -19.10
N GLN A 244 -5.13 1.53 -20.11
CA GLN A 244 -4.68 2.06 -21.40
C GLN A 244 -4.13 3.48 -21.30
N TYR A 245 -4.73 4.33 -20.45
CA TYR A 245 -4.28 5.71 -20.24
C TYR A 245 -3.01 5.83 -19.39
N ILE A 246 -2.74 4.87 -18.52
CA ILE A 246 -1.56 4.87 -17.65
C ILE A 246 -0.25 4.73 -18.46
N HIS A 247 -0.31 4.08 -19.63
CA HIS A 247 0.90 3.68 -20.36
C HIS A 247 1.21 4.51 -21.60
N ASP A 248 0.22 4.91 -22.38
CA ASP A 248 0.43 5.46 -23.73
C ASP A 248 -0.42 6.71 -24.04
N GLY A 249 -1.19 7.23 -23.08
CA GLY A 249 -2.06 8.39 -23.24
C GLY A 249 -1.39 9.71 -22.91
N GLU A 250 -2.05 10.80 -23.32
CA GLU A 250 -1.72 12.16 -22.92
C GLU A 250 -1.80 12.31 -21.40
N LYS A 251 -1.01 13.23 -20.86
CA LYS A 251 -0.93 13.53 -19.43
C LYS A 251 -1.19 15.01 -19.20
N LEU A 252 -1.43 15.37 -17.95
CA LEU A 252 -1.59 16.76 -17.57
C LEU A 252 -0.42 17.64 -18.04
N GLU A 253 0.81 17.10 -18.01
CA GLU A 253 2.00 17.84 -18.46
C GLU A 253 1.95 18.29 -19.91
N ASP A 254 1.26 17.56 -20.78
CA ASP A 254 1.15 17.85 -22.22
C ASP A 254 0.25 19.08 -22.50
N TYR A 255 -0.47 19.51 -21.49
CA TYR A 255 -1.39 20.67 -21.53
C TYR A 255 -0.86 21.89 -20.78
N LEU A 256 0.40 21.85 -20.33
CA LEU A 256 1.01 22.92 -19.57
C LEU A 256 1.95 23.77 -20.41
N VAL A 257 2.06 25.03 -20.01
CA VAL A 257 3.01 26.02 -20.52
C VAL A 257 3.76 26.68 -19.35
N SER A 258 4.83 27.41 -19.66
CA SER A 258 5.63 28.10 -18.64
C SER A 258 4.84 29.22 -17.94
N GLU A 259 3.94 29.90 -18.67
CA GLU A 259 3.11 31.01 -18.19
C GLU A 259 1.88 31.19 -19.07
N SER A 260 0.73 31.51 -18.48
CA SER A 260 -0.51 31.84 -19.16
C SER A 260 -1.48 32.56 -18.22
N ASP A 261 -2.63 33.01 -18.77
CA ASP A 261 -3.75 33.57 -18.02
C ASP A 261 -4.60 32.49 -17.30
N PHE A 262 -4.20 31.21 -17.36
CA PHE A 262 -4.93 30.06 -16.85
C PHE A 262 -4.17 29.29 -15.74
N PRO A 263 -3.86 29.94 -14.59
CA PRO A 263 -3.18 29.29 -13.49
C PRO A 263 -4.11 28.40 -12.68
N LEU A 264 -3.58 27.27 -12.18
CA LEU A 264 -4.20 26.48 -11.11
C LEU A 264 -3.21 26.26 -9.98
N PHE A 265 -3.71 26.31 -8.75
CA PHE A 265 -2.97 26.11 -7.52
C PHE A 265 -3.47 24.85 -6.84
N VAL A 266 -2.62 23.83 -6.76
CA VAL A 266 -2.97 22.51 -6.25
C VAL A 266 -2.32 22.28 -4.90
N SER A 267 -3.12 21.91 -3.88
CA SER A 267 -2.59 21.61 -2.55
C SER A 267 -1.71 20.34 -2.58
N ASN A 268 -0.49 20.42 -2.02
CA ASN A 268 0.44 19.30 -2.03
C ASN A 268 0.51 18.50 -0.72
N SER A 269 -0.23 18.90 0.32
CA SER A 269 -0.27 18.22 1.62
C SER A 269 -1.69 17.75 1.97
N PRO A 270 -2.32 16.92 1.10
CA PRO A 270 -3.68 16.46 1.30
C PRO A 270 -3.73 15.34 2.35
N ARG A 271 -4.83 15.26 3.11
CA ARG A 271 -5.12 14.12 3.98
C ARG A 271 -6.16 13.17 3.38
N TYR A 272 -7.31 13.73 3.00
CA TYR A 272 -8.48 12.96 2.57
C TYR A 272 -9.00 13.34 1.19
N PHE A 273 -8.57 14.47 0.68
CA PHE A 273 -8.95 15.01 -0.62
C PHE A 273 -7.85 15.96 -1.11
N ILE A 274 -7.80 16.19 -2.40
CA ILE A 274 -7.00 17.23 -3.02
C ILE A 274 -7.96 18.26 -3.56
N SER A 275 -7.62 19.54 -3.43
CA SER A 275 -8.30 20.64 -4.11
C SER A 275 -7.34 21.39 -4.99
N ALA A 276 -7.83 21.83 -6.13
CA ALA A 276 -7.19 22.78 -7.02
C ALA A 276 -8.00 24.07 -7.01
N SER A 277 -7.36 25.22 -6.98
CA SER A 277 -8.01 26.53 -7.00
C SER A 277 -7.55 27.35 -8.19
N SER A 278 -8.47 28.14 -8.73
CA SER A 278 -8.16 29.18 -9.71
C SER A 278 -7.37 30.34 -9.10
N GLN A 279 -7.33 30.45 -7.78
CA GLN A 279 -6.63 31.50 -7.04
C GLN A 279 -5.62 30.92 -6.07
N ILE A 280 -4.58 31.71 -5.77
CA ILE A 280 -3.59 31.34 -4.76
C ILE A 280 -4.27 31.17 -3.40
N MET A 281 -3.98 30.05 -2.74
CA MET A 281 -4.47 29.76 -1.40
C MET A 281 -3.48 30.26 -0.35
N ASP A 282 -3.98 30.73 0.81
CA ASP A 282 -3.14 31.08 1.97
C ASP A 282 -2.67 29.80 2.68
N ARG A 283 -1.63 29.20 2.09
CA ARG A 283 -1.01 27.97 2.61
C ARG A 283 0.44 27.80 2.17
N ASN A 284 1.20 27.14 3.01
CA ASN A 284 2.49 26.59 2.60
C ASN A 284 2.26 25.30 1.82
N GLY A 285 2.98 25.08 0.77
CA GLY A 285 2.92 23.82 0.04
C GLY A 285 1.72 23.72 -0.90
N GLN A 286 1.81 24.44 -2.00
CA GLN A 286 0.97 24.31 -3.18
C GLN A 286 1.83 24.26 -4.43
N ILE A 287 1.34 23.57 -5.44
CA ILE A 287 1.97 23.45 -6.76
C ILE A 287 1.20 24.38 -7.70
N LYS A 288 1.89 25.34 -8.30
CA LYS A 288 1.34 26.17 -9.35
C LYS A 288 1.61 25.56 -10.71
N ILE A 289 0.58 25.49 -11.54
CA ILE A 289 0.65 25.06 -12.95
C ILE A 289 -0.07 26.07 -13.81
N TYR A 290 0.29 26.14 -15.10
CA TYR A 290 -0.34 27.02 -16.09
C TYR A 290 -0.83 26.17 -17.25
N LEU A 291 -2.14 26.20 -17.50
CA LEU A 291 -2.75 25.49 -18.63
C LEU A 291 -2.60 26.33 -19.91
N LYS A 292 -2.48 25.67 -21.05
CA LYS A 292 -2.18 26.31 -22.34
C LYS A 292 -3.34 27.15 -22.89
N ASP A 293 -4.59 26.83 -22.52
CA ASP A 293 -5.80 27.50 -23.02
C ASP A 293 -6.99 27.33 -22.06
N SER A 294 -8.11 28.00 -22.37
CA SER A 294 -9.31 27.99 -21.53
C SER A 294 -9.99 26.61 -21.45
N ASP A 295 -9.98 25.81 -22.51
CA ASP A 295 -10.60 24.47 -22.48
C ASP A 295 -9.82 23.52 -21.59
N SER A 296 -8.51 23.47 -21.76
CA SER A 296 -7.64 22.66 -20.90
C SER A 296 -7.70 23.10 -19.43
N PHE A 297 -7.83 24.42 -19.17
CA PHE A 297 -8.03 24.93 -17.81
C PHE A 297 -9.34 24.40 -17.18
N LYS A 298 -10.46 24.48 -17.90
CA LYS A 298 -11.76 24.03 -17.41
C LYS A 298 -11.76 22.52 -17.14
N LYS A 299 -11.23 21.71 -18.07
CA LYS A 299 -11.09 20.27 -17.91
C LYS A 299 -10.17 19.92 -16.72
N ALA A 300 -9.02 20.56 -16.61
CA ALA A 300 -8.11 20.38 -15.47
C ALA A 300 -8.78 20.75 -14.14
N LEU A 301 -9.52 21.86 -14.09
CA LEU A 301 -10.24 22.29 -12.89
C LEU A 301 -11.26 21.22 -12.42
N ILE A 302 -11.98 20.61 -13.34
CA ILE A 302 -12.90 19.49 -13.05
C ILE A 302 -12.12 18.27 -12.56
N MET A 303 -11.13 17.81 -13.31
CA MET A 303 -10.35 16.61 -12.99
C MET A 303 -9.66 16.71 -11.62
N LEU A 304 -9.04 17.86 -11.34
CA LEU A 304 -8.24 18.05 -10.12
C LEU A 304 -9.10 18.25 -8.86
N ASN A 305 -10.36 18.68 -9.00
CA ASN A 305 -11.32 18.80 -7.89
C ASN A 305 -12.25 17.60 -7.72
N SER A 306 -12.16 16.63 -8.62
CA SER A 306 -12.80 15.31 -8.47
C SER A 306 -12.02 14.40 -7.54
N SER A 307 -12.47 13.15 -7.36
CA SER A 307 -11.71 12.11 -6.65
C SER A 307 -10.50 11.59 -7.46
N TYR A 308 -10.39 11.93 -8.74
CA TYR A 308 -9.43 11.35 -9.68
C TYR A 308 -7.98 11.62 -9.31
N LEU A 309 -7.62 12.90 -9.05
CA LEU A 309 -6.25 13.23 -8.65
C LEU A 309 -5.86 12.59 -7.31
N TYR A 310 -6.80 12.53 -6.34
CA TYR A 310 -6.55 11.89 -5.06
C TYR A 310 -6.29 10.39 -5.23
N TRP A 311 -7.09 9.72 -6.06
CA TRP A 311 -6.89 8.32 -6.42
C TRP A 311 -5.55 8.10 -7.14
N TRP A 312 -5.23 8.93 -8.15
CA TRP A 312 -3.96 8.86 -8.86
C TRP A 312 -2.75 8.98 -7.93
N TRP A 313 -2.78 10.00 -7.07
CA TRP A 313 -1.73 10.17 -6.08
C TRP A 313 -1.58 8.95 -5.16
N LYS A 314 -2.68 8.39 -4.67
CA LYS A 314 -2.65 7.19 -3.82
C LYS A 314 -2.18 5.95 -4.57
N THR A 315 -2.45 5.87 -5.86
CA THR A 315 -2.02 4.77 -6.72
C THR A 315 -0.53 4.87 -7.08
N CYS A 316 -0.04 6.06 -7.40
CA CYS A 316 1.29 6.27 -7.97
C CYS A 316 2.34 6.75 -6.96
N ASP A 317 1.93 7.18 -5.77
CA ASP A 317 2.83 7.81 -4.81
C ASP A 317 2.48 7.40 -3.38
N SER A 318 3.40 6.72 -2.71
CA SER A 318 3.25 6.34 -1.30
C SER A 318 3.66 7.45 -0.33
N SER A 319 4.11 8.60 -0.83
CA SER A 319 4.58 9.71 -0.01
C SER A 319 3.45 10.39 0.78
N LEU A 320 3.82 11.18 1.79
CA LEU A 320 2.88 11.96 2.59
C LEU A 320 2.39 13.23 1.86
N SER A 321 3.11 13.66 0.82
CA SER A 321 2.81 14.85 0.04
C SER A 321 2.69 14.53 -1.43
N LEU A 322 1.75 15.18 -2.13
CA LEU A 322 1.67 15.13 -3.58
C LEU A 322 2.90 15.81 -4.18
N THR A 323 3.67 15.08 -4.96
CA THR A 323 4.82 15.65 -5.68
C THR A 323 4.40 16.29 -6.98
N LYS A 324 5.18 17.27 -7.46
CA LYS A 324 4.92 17.87 -8.80
C LYS A 324 4.98 16.78 -9.89
N LYS A 325 5.91 15.86 -9.80
CA LYS A 325 6.05 14.73 -10.75
C LYS A 325 4.77 13.89 -10.81
N THR A 326 4.20 13.53 -9.66
CA THR A 326 2.95 12.74 -9.60
C THR A 326 1.77 13.54 -10.16
N LEU A 327 1.66 14.83 -9.85
CA LEU A 327 0.63 15.68 -10.41
C LEU A 327 0.73 15.74 -11.95
N LEU A 328 1.91 15.98 -12.49
CA LEU A 328 2.15 16.13 -13.92
C LEU A 328 1.88 14.82 -14.69
N SER A 329 2.13 13.68 -14.07
CA SER A 329 1.88 12.36 -14.65
C SER A 329 0.41 11.92 -14.63
N LEU A 330 -0.51 12.75 -14.14
CA LEU A 330 -1.95 12.44 -14.15
C LEU A 330 -2.41 12.20 -15.60
N PRO A 331 -2.97 11.02 -15.94
CA PRO A 331 -3.47 10.77 -17.28
C PRO A 331 -4.57 11.76 -17.64
N TRP A 332 -4.47 12.30 -18.84
CA TRP A 332 -5.49 13.23 -19.35
C TRP A 332 -6.70 12.45 -19.85
N ILE A 333 -7.89 12.90 -19.47
CA ILE A 333 -9.15 12.31 -19.91
C ILE A 333 -9.92 13.35 -20.71
N ASN A 334 -10.36 13.00 -21.91
CA ASN A 334 -11.26 13.82 -22.71
C ASN A 334 -12.71 13.46 -22.35
N PHE A 335 -13.50 14.45 -22.04
CA PHE A 335 -14.91 14.32 -21.69
C PHE A 335 -15.67 15.61 -22.05
N GLU A 336 -16.97 15.50 -22.23
CA GLU A 336 -17.88 16.64 -22.42
C GLU A 336 -18.38 17.14 -21.07
N TYR A 337 -18.59 18.43 -20.97
CA TYR A 337 -19.10 19.07 -19.76
C TYR A 337 -19.94 20.31 -20.11
N ASP A 338 -20.85 20.66 -19.20
CA ASP A 338 -21.59 21.94 -19.27
C ASP A 338 -20.77 23.02 -18.57
N ASP A 339 -20.59 24.17 -19.23
CA ASP A 339 -19.87 25.31 -18.65
C ASP A 339 -20.43 25.79 -17.30
N ASN A 340 -21.69 25.50 -17.01
CA ASN A 340 -22.27 25.80 -15.71
C ASN A 340 -21.54 25.10 -14.55
N ILE A 341 -20.97 23.90 -14.76
CA ILE A 341 -20.23 23.22 -13.73
C ILE A 341 -18.99 23.99 -13.27
N ILE A 342 -18.37 24.75 -14.17
CA ILE A 342 -17.23 25.62 -13.85
C ILE A 342 -17.66 26.70 -12.87
N ASN A 343 -18.79 27.35 -13.11
CA ASN A 343 -19.35 28.39 -12.22
C ASN A 343 -19.64 27.78 -10.83
N VAL A 344 -20.16 26.54 -10.77
CA VAL A 344 -20.42 25.82 -9.52
C VAL A 344 -19.12 25.54 -8.75
N ILE A 345 -18.06 25.12 -9.45
CA ILE A 345 -16.75 24.90 -8.80
C ILE A 345 -16.19 26.22 -8.26
N LEU A 346 -16.16 27.26 -9.06
CA LEU A 346 -15.64 28.57 -8.68
C LEU A 346 -16.43 29.18 -7.50
N HIS A 347 -17.75 29.07 -7.52
CA HIS A 347 -18.59 29.47 -6.40
C HIS A 347 -18.26 28.64 -5.14
N SER A 348 -18.10 27.32 -5.28
CA SER A 348 -17.75 26.43 -4.18
C SER A 348 -16.35 26.73 -3.62
N GLU A 349 -15.38 27.14 -4.44
CA GLU A 349 -14.06 27.60 -3.98
C GLU A 349 -14.18 28.75 -2.97
N GLN A 350 -15.07 29.67 -3.21
CA GLN A 350 -15.29 30.85 -2.35
C GLN A 350 -16.00 30.48 -1.05
N MET A 351 -17.05 29.64 -1.15
CA MET A 351 -17.95 29.34 -0.02
C MET A 351 -17.45 28.24 0.91
N ASN A 352 -16.55 27.37 0.44
CA ASN A 352 -16.12 26.17 1.17
C ASN A 352 -14.65 26.20 1.61
N LYS A 353 -14.13 27.40 1.88
CA LYS A 353 -12.81 27.57 2.48
C LYS A 353 -12.79 27.04 3.92
N VAL A 354 -11.81 26.23 4.23
CA VAL A 354 -11.60 25.67 5.57
C VAL A 354 -10.15 25.89 6.00
N TYR A 355 -9.95 26.32 7.21
CA TYR A 355 -8.64 26.60 7.77
C TYR A 355 -8.24 25.52 8.77
N LYS A 356 -7.07 24.93 8.58
CA LYS A 356 -6.53 23.90 9.49
C LYS A 356 -5.12 24.26 9.94
N LYS A 357 -4.84 24.09 11.23
CA LYS A 357 -3.50 24.28 11.78
C LYS A 357 -2.61 23.09 11.41
N ASN A 358 -1.49 23.35 10.74
CA ASN A 358 -0.48 22.36 10.41
C ASN A 358 0.90 22.92 10.74
N ALA A 359 1.71 22.21 11.53
CA ALA A 359 3.03 22.66 12.00
C ALA A 359 3.02 24.10 12.55
N GLY A 360 2.00 24.42 13.35
CA GLY A 360 1.88 25.74 13.99
C GLY A 360 1.27 26.85 13.13
N LYS A 361 1.16 26.67 11.81
CA LYS A 361 0.60 27.66 10.88
C LYS A 361 -0.81 27.27 10.41
N LEU A 362 -1.66 28.29 10.24
CA LEU A 362 -2.99 28.12 9.66
C LEU A 362 -2.83 27.91 8.14
N GLN A 363 -3.53 26.93 7.61
CA GLN A 363 -3.46 26.54 6.19
C GLN A 363 -4.86 26.59 5.60
N GLU A 364 -5.06 27.39 4.56
CA GLU A 364 -6.29 27.41 3.78
C GLU A 364 -6.42 26.12 2.95
N ASN A 365 -7.62 25.57 2.91
CA ASN A 365 -8.01 24.46 2.05
C ASN A 365 -9.41 24.72 1.52
N ILE A 366 -9.75 24.14 0.38
CA ILE A 366 -11.11 24.14 -0.16
C ILE A 366 -11.67 22.75 0.02
N LYS A 367 -12.82 22.63 0.71
CA LYS A 367 -13.49 21.34 0.93
C LYS A 367 -14.83 21.34 0.20
N HIS A 368 -14.80 20.99 -1.07
CA HIS A 368 -16.02 20.87 -1.87
C HIS A 368 -17.04 19.91 -1.24
N PRO A 369 -18.36 20.19 -1.37
CA PRO A 369 -19.42 19.28 -0.96
C PRO A 369 -19.29 17.92 -1.66
N LYS A 370 -19.68 16.84 -0.95
CA LYS A 370 -19.63 15.47 -1.52
C LYS A 370 -20.48 15.34 -2.79
N GLU A 371 -21.61 16.00 -2.85
CA GLU A 371 -22.46 16.06 -4.05
C GLU A 371 -21.72 16.63 -5.26
N LEU A 372 -21.04 17.75 -5.08
CA LEU A 372 -20.24 18.34 -6.16
C LEU A 372 -19.16 17.37 -6.64
N ILE A 373 -18.40 16.77 -5.72
CA ILE A 373 -17.37 15.78 -6.07
C ILE A 373 -17.98 14.58 -6.83
N SER A 374 -19.16 14.10 -6.39
CA SER A 374 -19.87 13.02 -7.09
C SER A 374 -20.28 13.42 -8.50
N ASN A 375 -20.78 14.63 -8.68
CA ASN A 375 -21.13 15.17 -9.99
C ASN A 375 -19.91 15.31 -10.91
N LEU A 376 -18.78 15.82 -10.37
CA LEU A 376 -17.53 15.88 -11.13
C LEU A 376 -17.05 14.48 -11.56
N ASN A 377 -17.13 13.50 -10.65
CA ASN A 377 -16.77 12.13 -10.96
C ASN A 377 -17.62 11.54 -12.11
N SER A 378 -18.93 11.78 -12.11
CA SER A 378 -19.84 11.23 -13.11
C SER A 378 -19.61 11.73 -14.53
N LEU A 379 -18.88 12.84 -14.71
CA LEU A 379 -18.60 13.40 -16.04
C LEU A 379 -17.61 12.56 -16.85
N PHE A 380 -16.70 11.82 -16.20
CA PHE A 380 -15.63 11.11 -16.91
C PHE A 380 -15.21 9.80 -16.26
N LEU A 381 -15.79 9.46 -15.11
CA LEU A 381 -15.46 8.24 -14.37
C LEU A 381 -16.64 7.29 -14.43
N HIS A 382 -16.50 6.20 -15.18
CA HIS A 382 -17.45 5.13 -15.20
C HIS A 382 -17.31 4.21 -14.00
N ASP A 383 -18.32 3.41 -13.65
CA ASP A 383 -18.42 2.55 -12.48
C ASP A 383 -17.12 1.85 -12.08
N GLY A 384 -16.75 1.92 -10.83
CA GLY A 384 -15.56 1.26 -10.26
C GLY A 384 -14.62 2.15 -9.48
N PHE A 385 -14.97 3.41 -9.25
CA PHE A 385 -14.20 4.28 -8.37
C PHE A 385 -14.17 3.72 -6.95
N ILE A 386 -12.95 3.55 -6.42
CA ILE A 386 -12.78 3.22 -5.02
C ILE A 386 -13.38 4.36 -4.22
N LYS A 387 -14.40 4.08 -3.42
CA LYS A 387 -14.89 5.00 -2.40
C LYS A 387 -13.80 5.17 -1.35
N LEU A 388 -12.90 6.12 -1.55
CA LEU A 388 -11.82 6.44 -0.61
C LEU A 388 -12.33 7.17 0.65
N HIS A 389 -13.64 7.30 0.84
CA HIS A 389 -14.23 8.21 1.83
C HIS A 389 -15.39 7.63 2.66
N ASP A 390 -15.61 6.33 2.65
CA ASP A 390 -16.62 5.73 3.55
C ASP A 390 -16.04 5.34 4.90
#